data_9acab7e1f6e931b6f7d63cbdc787139a
#
_entry.id   9acab7e1f6e931b6f7d63cbdc787139a
#
_cell.length_a   1.000
_cell.length_b   1.000
_cell.length_c   1.000
_cell.angle_alpha   90.00
_cell.angle_beta   90.00
_cell.angle_gamma   90.00
#
_symmetry.space_group_name_H-M   'P 1'
#
loop_
_entity.id
_entity.type
_entity.pdbx_description
1 polymer ?
#
loop_
_entity_poly.entity_id
_entity_poly.type
_entity_poly.pdbx_seq_one_letter_code
_entity_poly.pdbx_strand_id
1 'polypeptide(L)'
;MTKTITRVYSDYASAELAVRELKDAGLGGSHIGIVASNAEGWHKPGGGDVDPKHDKDRDGKDDRSEGAVTGGGLGAIVGGVAGVAAGLGALAIPGIGPVVAAGWLASLAAGAVAGGATGGIIGALVESGTSKENAELYAEALRRGGAIVTAKVPDDEESKYAAIMNTSAFDIAARETAYRSTGWKGYDPAAPSYDTDQVRKEREAYRL
;
A
#
# COMPACT_ATOMS: atom_id res chain seq x y z
N MET A 1 16.67 9.61 -16.48
CA MET A 1 15.94 8.32 -16.29
C MET A 1 15.18 8.38 -14.96
N THR A 2 14.31 7.43 -14.69
CA THR A 2 13.59 7.36 -13.40
C THR A 2 13.85 6.02 -12.75
N LYS A 3 13.99 6.02 -11.41
CA LYS A 3 14.11 4.82 -10.59
C LYS A 3 12.90 4.67 -9.68
N THR A 4 12.61 3.45 -9.27
CA THR A 4 11.58 3.18 -8.27
C THR A 4 12.24 2.81 -6.96
N ILE A 5 11.89 3.53 -5.90
CA ILE A 5 12.27 3.22 -4.52
C ILE A 5 11.06 2.58 -3.85
N THR A 6 11.26 1.44 -3.19
CA THR A 6 10.22 0.75 -2.43
C THR A 6 10.63 0.60 -0.98
N ARG A 7 9.72 0.91 -0.05
CA ARG A 7 9.94 0.74 1.40
C ARG A 7 8.70 0.15 2.06
N VAL A 8 8.93 -0.52 3.17
CA VAL A 8 7.89 -1.14 3.99
C VAL A 8 7.83 -0.46 5.35
N TYR A 9 6.61 -0.30 5.85
CA TYR A 9 6.29 0.40 7.09
C TYR A 9 5.43 -0.49 7.99
N SER A 10 5.42 -0.19 9.30
CA SER A 10 4.66 -0.96 10.31
C SER A 10 3.14 -0.95 10.08
N ASP A 11 2.65 0.15 9.54
CA ASP A 11 1.22 0.41 9.39
C ASP A 11 0.97 1.51 8.36
N TYR A 12 -0.31 1.76 8.10
CA TYR A 12 -0.73 2.81 7.19
C TYR A 12 -0.29 4.21 7.65
N ALA A 13 -0.37 4.51 8.95
CA ALA A 13 -0.06 5.85 9.46
C ALA A 13 1.40 6.24 9.20
N SER A 14 2.33 5.30 9.45
CA SER A 14 3.76 5.48 9.17
C SER A 14 4.02 5.64 7.66
N ALA A 15 3.34 4.85 6.83
CA ALA A 15 3.43 4.94 5.37
C ALA A 15 2.85 6.26 4.84
N GLU A 16 1.72 6.72 5.39
CA GLU A 16 1.09 8.00 5.03
C GLU A 16 1.99 9.18 5.37
N LEU A 17 2.68 9.13 6.51
CA LEU A 17 3.66 10.16 6.87
C LEU A 17 4.75 10.26 5.81
N ALA A 18 5.34 9.14 5.39
CA ALA A 18 6.34 9.13 4.33
C ALA A 18 5.79 9.68 3.00
N VAL A 19 4.53 9.37 2.64
CA VAL A 19 3.87 9.92 1.45
C VAL A 19 3.73 11.44 1.54
N ARG A 20 3.39 11.99 2.72
CA ARG A 20 3.32 13.43 2.94
C ARG A 20 4.68 14.09 2.77
N GLU A 21 5.71 13.54 3.44
CA GLU A 21 7.08 14.04 3.35
C GLU A 21 7.62 14.02 1.91
N LEU A 22 7.33 12.98 1.13
CA LEU A 22 7.66 12.91 -0.29
C LEU A 22 7.00 14.03 -1.10
N LYS A 23 5.72 14.31 -0.84
CA LYS A 23 4.98 15.39 -1.50
C LYS A 23 5.51 16.77 -1.11
N ASP A 24 5.80 16.98 0.17
CA ASP A 24 6.36 18.22 0.70
C ASP A 24 7.76 18.48 0.12
N ALA A 25 8.51 17.42 -0.17
CA ALA A 25 9.80 17.48 -0.86
C ALA A 25 9.69 17.73 -2.38
N GLY A 26 8.46 17.82 -2.93
CA GLY A 26 8.17 18.16 -4.31
C GLY A 26 7.87 16.99 -5.24
N LEU A 27 7.78 15.74 -4.71
CA LEU A 27 7.44 14.58 -5.56
C LEU A 27 5.94 14.59 -5.88
N GLY A 28 5.61 14.61 -7.17
CA GLY A 28 4.22 14.60 -7.64
C GLY A 28 3.49 13.32 -7.21
N GLY A 29 2.23 13.45 -6.78
CA GLY A 29 1.42 12.33 -6.28
C GLY A 29 1.23 11.18 -7.27
N SER A 30 1.29 11.44 -8.59
CA SER A 30 1.26 10.40 -9.64
C SER A 30 2.49 9.49 -9.64
N HIS A 31 3.58 9.92 -9.03
CA HIS A 31 4.81 9.14 -8.88
C HIS A 31 4.85 8.31 -7.60
N ILE A 32 3.86 8.49 -6.72
CA ILE A 32 3.78 7.80 -5.42
C ILE A 32 2.70 6.74 -5.48
N GLY A 33 2.99 5.55 -4.97
CA GLY A 33 2.03 4.47 -4.77
C GLY A 33 2.09 3.99 -3.33
N ILE A 34 0.94 3.63 -2.77
CA ILE A 34 0.81 3.06 -1.43
C ILE A 34 -0.13 1.85 -1.48
N VAL A 35 0.23 0.80 -0.77
CA VAL A 35 -0.64 -0.34 -0.45
C VAL A 35 -0.46 -0.67 1.02
N ALA A 36 -1.55 -0.77 1.75
CA ALA A 36 -1.52 -1.05 3.19
C ALA A 36 -2.53 -2.13 3.56
N SER A 37 -2.19 -2.94 4.55
CA SER A 37 -3.12 -3.92 5.12
C SER A 37 -4.32 -3.22 5.75
N ASN A 38 -5.50 -3.76 5.49
CA ASN A 38 -6.75 -3.34 6.12
C ASN A 38 -7.34 -4.46 7.00
N ALA A 39 -6.51 -5.38 7.49
CA ALA A 39 -6.95 -6.48 8.34
C ALA A 39 -7.63 -6.01 9.64
N GLU A 40 -7.29 -4.82 10.11
CA GLU A 40 -7.93 -4.18 11.27
C GLU A 40 -9.21 -3.40 10.92
N GLY A 41 -9.58 -3.30 9.65
CA GLY A 41 -10.81 -2.64 9.20
C GLY A 41 -10.84 -1.13 9.45
N TRP A 42 -9.67 -0.48 9.47
CA TRP A 42 -9.56 0.97 9.71
C TRP A 42 -10.08 1.80 8.52
N HIS A 43 -10.07 1.24 7.33
CA HIS A 43 -10.67 1.85 6.15
C HIS A 43 -11.94 1.07 5.76
N LYS A 44 -13.06 1.80 5.69
CA LYS A 44 -14.34 1.27 5.20
C LYS A 44 -14.60 1.87 3.82
N PRO A 45 -14.78 1.05 2.76
CA PRO A 45 -15.17 1.56 1.45
C PRO A 45 -16.49 2.34 1.57
N GLY A 46 -16.52 3.54 1.04
CA GLY A 46 -17.69 4.41 1.13
C GLY A 46 -17.93 5.11 2.47
N GLY A 47 -17.01 4.95 3.44
CA GLY A 47 -17.11 5.57 4.78
C GLY A 47 -16.47 6.95 4.92
N GLY A 48 -16.27 7.70 3.84
CA GLY A 48 -16.04 9.14 3.92
C GLY A 48 -17.30 9.84 4.46
N ASP A 49 -17.14 10.96 5.16
CA ASP A 49 -18.29 11.81 5.52
C ASP A 49 -19.07 12.06 4.24
N VAL A 50 -20.27 11.48 4.18
CA VAL A 50 -21.17 11.64 3.04
C VAL A 50 -21.64 13.09 3.08
N ASP A 51 -21.07 13.95 2.22
CA ASP A 51 -21.61 15.29 2.05
C ASP A 51 -22.99 15.15 1.37
N PRO A 52 -24.09 15.51 2.05
CA PRO A 52 -25.44 15.38 1.52
C PRO A 52 -25.66 16.07 0.17
N LYS A 53 -24.74 16.95 -0.25
CA LYS A 53 -24.75 17.60 -1.55
C LYS A 53 -24.22 16.71 -2.69
N HIS A 54 -23.53 15.63 -2.35
CA HIS A 54 -22.89 14.73 -3.29
C HIS A 54 -23.44 13.28 -3.21
N ASP A 55 -24.47 13.06 -2.41
CA ASP A 55 -25.30 11.86 -2.35
C ASP A 55 -26.65 12.18 -3.03
N LYS A 56 -26.68 12.14 -4.36
CA LYS A 56 -27.88 12.54 -5.13
C LYS A 56 -28.98 11.49 -5.08
N ASP A 57 -28.61 10.23 -5.00
CA ASP A 57 -29.56 9.12 -4.93
C ASP A 57 -29.92 8.74 -3.49
N ARG A 58 -29.25 9.35 -2.47
CA ARG A 58 -29.50 9.19 -1.04
C ARG A 58 -29.36 7.75 -0.54
N ASP A 59 -28.43 7.01 -1.12
CA ASP A 59 -28.11 5.65 -0.69
C ASP A 59 -27.10 5.59 0.48
N GLY A 60 -26.64 6.76 0.94
CA GLY A 60 -25.69 6.89 2.05
C GLY A 60 -24.22 6.75 1.61
N LYS A 61 -23.95 6.87 0.32
CA LYS A 61 -22.61 6.88 -0.25
C LYS A 61 -22.39 8.17 -1.05
N ASP A 62 -21.15 8.64 -1.10
CA ASP A 62 -20.82 9.80 -1.93
C ASP A 62 -20.70 9.36 -3.39
N ASP A 63 -21.51 9.89 -4.31
CA ASP A 63 -21.50 9.61 -5.76
C ASP A 63 -20.11 9.78 -6.40
N ARG A 64 -19.23 10.56 -5.77
CA ARG A 64 -17.83 10.70 -6.19
C ARG A 64 -17.03 9.44 -5.92
N SER A 65 -17.34 8.72 -4.84
CA SER A 65 -16.67 7.47 -4.49
C SER A 65 -17.11 6.33 -5.39
N GLU A 66 -18.38 6.30 -5.83
CA GLU A 66 -18.89 5.32 -6.78
C GLU A 66 -18.30 5.50 -8.19
N GLY A 67 -18.14 6.74 -8.63
CA GLY A 67 -17.45 7.06 -9.88
C GLY A 67 -15.98 6.64 -9.88
N ALA A 68 -15.30 6.69 -8.74
CA ALA A 68 -13.91 6.25 -8.59
C ALA A 68 -13.76 4.73 -8.65
N VAL A 69 -14.74 3.99 -8.14
CA VAL A 69 -14.77 2.50 -8.20
C VAL A 69 -15.07 2.00 -9.61
N THR A 70 -15.94 2.69 -10.34
CA THR A 70 -16.36 2.29 -11.69
C THR A 70 -15.38 2.78 -12.78
N GLY A 71 -14.68 3.88 -12.52
CA GLY A 71 -13.77 4.55 -13.47
C GLY A 71 -12.29 4.30 -13.25
N GLY A 72 -11.90 3.19 -12.68
CA GLY A 72 -10.53 2.70 -12.43
C GLY A 72 -9.39 3.65 -12.82
N GLY A 73 -8.94 4.52 -11.94
CA GLY A 73 -7.59 5.06 -12.02
C GLY A 73 -7.37 6.52 -12.36
N LEU A 74 -8.35 7.29 -12.82
CA LEU A 74 -8.12 8.70 -13.19
C LEU A 74 -8.47 9.72 -12.10
N GLY A 75 -9.28 9.36 -11.10
CA GLY A 75 -9.70 10.27 -10.01
C GLY A 75 -8.63 10.56 -8.95
N ALA A 76 -7.59 9.74 -8.85
CA ALA A 76 -6.55 9.86 -7.82
C ALA A 76 -5.48 10.94 -8.12
N ILE A 77 -5.51 11.56 -9.30
CA ILE A 77 -4.41 12.39 -9.81
C ILE A 77 -4.51 13.86 -9.35
N VAL A 78 -5.65 14.34 -8.88
CA VAL A 78 -5.91 15.79 -8.75
C VAL A 78 -5.99 16.32 -7.31
N GLY A 79 -5.86 15.48 -6.29
CA GLY A 79 -6.01 15.95 -4.90
C GLY A 79 -4.74 15.81 -4.07
N GLY A 80 -4.32 16.87 -3.38
CA GLY A 80 -3.23 16.86 -2.40
C GLY A 80 -3.36 15.76 -1.32
N VAL A 81 -2.91 15.98 -0.10
CA VAL A 81 -2.95 14.96 1.00
C VAL A 81 -4.35 14.36 1.18
N ALA A 82 -5.41 15.17 0.99
CA ALA A 82 -6.80 14.71 0.96
C ALA A 82 -7.09 13.73 -0.20
N GLY A 83 -6.36 13.84 -1.33
CA GLY A 83 -6.55 12.97 -2.49
C GLY A 83 -6.07 11.53 -2.29
N VAL A 84 -5.08 11.29 -1.43
CA VAL A 84 -4.64 9.92 -1.10
C VAL A 84 -5.73 9.21 -0.28
N ALA A 85 -6.30 9.90 0.70
CA ALA A 85 -7.38 9.33 1.52
C ALA A 85 -8.68 9.13 0.71
N ALA A 86 -9.01 10.06 -0.19
CA ALA A 86 -10.19 9.97 -1.07
C ALA A 86 -10.02 8.97 -2.23
N GLY A 87 -8.77 8.66 -2.60
CA GLY A 87 -8.45 7.73 -3.69
C GLY A 87 -8.10 6.31 -3.22
N LEU A 88 -8.28 5.98 -1.94
CA LEU A 88 -8.02 4.64 -1.42
C LEU A 88 -9.07 3.65 -1.93
N GLY A 89 -8.64 2.72 -2.76
CA GLY A 89 -9.45 1.57 -3.17
C GLY A 89 -9.26 0.40 -2.22
N ALA A 90 -10.36 -0.21 -1.76
CA ALA A 90 -10.31 -1.44 -0.98
C ALA A 90 -10.28 -2.65 -1.91
N LEU A 91 -9.33 -3.55 -1.67
CA LEU A 91 -9.11 -4.76 -2.45
C LEU A 91 -8.92 -5.94 -1.49
N ALA A 92 -9.21 -7.15 -1.96
CA ALA A 92 -8.82 -8.38 -1.26
C ALA A 92 -7.83 -9.15 -2.14
N ILE A 93 -6.63 -9.35 -1.65
CA ILE A 93 -5.57 -10.09 -2.35
C ILE A 93 -5.47 -11.48 -1.75
N PRO A 94 -5.61 -12.57 -2.55
CA PRO A 94 -5.43 -13.94 -2.07
C PRO A 94 -4.08 -14.11 -1.37
N GLY A 95 -4.09 -14.77 -0.21
CA GLY A 95 -2.89 -14.99 0.62
C GLY A 95 -2.39 -13.77 1.40
N ILE A 96 -2.89 -12.57 1.13
CA ILE A 96 -2.54 -11.35 1.87
C ILE A 96 -3.71 -10.86 2.72
N GLY A 97 -4.92 -10.86 2.16
CA GLY A 97 -6.13 -10.39 2.83
C GLY A 97 -6.62 -9.03 2.33
N PRO A 98 -7.45 -8.35 3.13
CA PRO A 98 -7.97 -7.04 2.77
C PRO A 98 -6.85 -5.99 2.81
N VAL A 99 -6.75 -5.21 1.74
CA VAL A 99 -5.79 -4.10 1.60
C VAL A 99 -6.49 -2.86 1.07
N VAL A 100 -5.86 -1.72 1.31
CA VAL A 100 -6.20 -0.46 0.67
C VAL A 100 -5.01 0.00 -0.15
N ALA A 101 -5.27 0.55 -1.32
CA ALA A 101 -4.23 0.99 -2.24
C ALA A 101 -4.58 2.32 -2.88
N ALA A 102 -3.57 3.13 -3.16
CA ALA A 102 -3.70 4.38 -3.91
C ALA A 102 -2.49 4.62 -4.82
N GLY A 103 -2.66 5.54 -5.76
CA GLY A 103 -1.66 5.85 -6.75
C GLY A 103 -1.48 4.74 -7.78
N TRP A 104 -0.36 4.72 -8.47
CA TRP A 104 -0.13 3.77 -9.56
C TRP A 104 -0.09 2.29 -9.11
N LEU A 105 0.27 2.01 -7.84
CA LEU A 105 0.20 0.66 -7.28
C LEU A 105 -1.23 0.13 -7.17
N ALA A 106 -2.23 0.99 -7.01
CA ALA A 106 -3.62 0.57 -6.94
C ALA A 106 -4.08 -0.10 -8.24
N SER A 107 -3.68 0.44 -9.39
CA SER A 107 -3.99 -0.14 -10.71
C SER A 107 -3.34 -1.51 -10.90
N LEU A 108 -2.10 -1.66 -10.45
CA LEU A 108 -1.38 -2.93 -10.51
C LEU A 108 -1.99 -3.97 -9.55
N ALA A 109 -2.32 -3.56 -8.32
CA ALA A 109 -2.97 -4.45 -7.35
C ALA A 109 -4.35 -4.91 -7.85
N ALA A 110 -5.13 -4.03 -8.47
CA ALA A 110 -6.43 -4.36 -9.04
C ALA A 110 -6.31 -5.32 -10.22
N GLY A 111 -5.35 -5.11 -11.13
CA GLY A 111 -5.05 -6.01 -12.24
C GLY A 111 -4.65 -7.41 -11.78
N ALA A 112 -3.93 -7.50 -10.69
CA ALA A 112 -3.53 -8.72 -10.03
C ALA A 112 -4.70 -9.55 -9.51
N VAL A 113 -5.66 -8.90 -8.88
CA VAL A 113 -6.88 -9.55 -8.38
C VAL A 113 -7.72 -10.07 -9.55
N ALA A 114 -7.89 -9.25 -10.59
CA ALA A 114 -8.68 -9.61 -11.77
C ALA A 114 -8.06 -10.76 -12.59
N GLY A 115 -6.72 -10.85 -12.61
CA GLY A 115 -5.98 -11.89 -13.34
C GLY A 115 -5.90 -13.25 -12.63
N GLY A 116 -6.39 -13.37 -11.40
CA GLY A 116 -6.30 -14.60 -10.59
C GLY A 116 -4.86 -15.05 -10.31
N ALA A 117 -3.90 -14.20 -10.61
CA ALA A 117 -2.50 -14.55 -10.53
C ALA A 117 -1.98 -14.35 -9.11
N THR A 118 -1.45 -15.41 -8.54
CA THR A 118 -0.67 -15.42 -7.30
C THR A 118 0.54 -14.48 -7.32
N GLY A 119 0.79 -13.80 -8.46
CA GLY A 119 1.89 -12.89 -8.68
C GLY A 119 1.57 -11.40 -8.57
N GLY A 120 0.34 -11.03 -8.27
CA GLY A 120 -0.13 -9.66 -8.42
C GLY A 120 0.72 -8.56 -7.83
N ILE A 121 0.77 -8.43 -6.50
CA ILE A 121 1.60 -7.41 -5.87
C ILE A 121 3.10 -7.70 -6.04
N ILE A 122 3.47 -8.98 -5.99
CA ILE A 122 4.85 -9.41 -6.21
C ILE A 122 5.26 -9.09 -7.66
N GLY A 123 4.45 -9.46 -8.65
CA GLY A 123 4.70 -9.15 -10.06
C GLY A 123 4.85 -7.64 -10.31
N ALA A 124 3.95 -6.85 -9.73
CA ALA A 124 4.00 -5.39 -9.82
C ALA A 124 5.28 -4.79 -9.23
N LEU A 125 5.72 -5.30 -8.09
CA LEU A 125 6.95 -4.86 -7.44
C LEU A 125 8.20 -5.28 -8.26
N VAL A 126 8.21 -6.49 -8.80
CA VAL A 126 9.31 -6.97 -9.66
C VAL A 126 9.37 -6.16 -10.95
N GLU A 127 8.24 -5.90 -11.60
CA GLU A 127 8.17 -5.06 -12.78
C GLU A 127 8.66 -3.63 -12.51
N SER A 128 8.47 -3.13 -11.29
CA SER A 128 8.98 -1.83 -10.85
C SER A 128 10.46 -1.80 -10.49
N GLY A 129 11.17 -2.95 -10.59
CA GLY A 129 12.61 -3.05 -10.33
C GLY A 129 12.99 -3.62 -8.96
N THR A 130 12.01 -4.08 -8.17
CA THR A 130 12.28 -4.78 -6.91
C THR A 130 12.73 -6.22 -7.21
N SER A 131 13.75 -6.74 -6.51
CA SER A 131 14.11 -8.16 -6.65
C SER A 131 12.94 -9.06 -6.22
N LYS A 132 12.84 -10.26 -6.79
CA LYS A 132 11.76 -11.19 -6.47
C LYS A 132 11.73 -11.53 -4.96
N GLU A 133 12.90 -11.75 -4.39
CA GLU A 133 13.08 -12.06 -2.96
C GLU A 133 12.53 -10.94 -2.08
N ASN A 134 12.88 -9.70 -2.40
CA ASN A 134 12.37 -8.52 -1.68
C ASN A 134 10.87 -8.33 -1.92
N ALA A 135 10.38 -8.58 -3.12
CA ALA A 135 8.95 -8.48 -3.42
C ALA A 135 8.12 -9.50 -2.62
N GLU A 136 8.61 -10.74 -2.48
CA GLU A 136 8.01 -11.76 -1.61
C GLU A 136 8.01 -11.36 -0.13
N LEU A 137 9.12 -10.79 0.34
CA LEU A 137 9.24 -10.31 1.70
C LEU A 137 8.31 -9.10 1.98
N TYR A 138 8.16 -8.22 1.00
CA TYR A 138 7.21 -7.09 1.09
C TYR A 138 5.76 -7.56 1.11
N ALA A 139 5.42 -8.57 0.29
CA ALA A 139 4.11 -9.19 0.30
C ALA A 139 3.80 -9.85 1.66
N GLU A 140 4.80 -10.53 2.26
CA GLU A 140 4.69 -11.09 3.60
C GLU A 140 4.49 -10.01 4.67
N ALA A 141 5.24 -8.91 4.60
CA ALA A 141 5.07 -7.79 5.52
C ALA A 141 3.67 -7.16 5.39
N LEU A 142 3.15 -7.04 4.18
CA LEU A 142 1.79 -6.56 3.92
C LEU A 142 0.74 -7.51 4.52
N ARG A 143 0.90 -8.83 4.35
CA ARG A 143 0.05 -9.87 4.95
C ARG A 143 0.01 -9.77 6.48
N ARG A 144 1.14 -9.41 7.09
CA ARG A 144 1.30 -9.25 8.55
C ARG A 144 0.86 -7.89 9.08
N GLY A 145 0.20 -7.08 8.27
CA GLY A 145 -0.39 -5.81 8.71
C GLY A 145 0.41 -4.56 8.37
N GLY A 146 1.51 -4.70 7.63
CA GLY A 146 2.34 -3.59 7.19
C GLY A 146 1.76 -2.80 6.02
N ALA A 147 2.55 -1.82 5.56
CA ALA A 147 2.25 -1.01 4.39
C ALA A 147 3.49 -0.87 3.50
N ILE A 148 3.26 -0.74 2.20
CA ILE A 148 4.30 -0.55 1.19
C ILE A 148 4.10 0.83 0.56
N VAL A 149 5.18 1.61 0.47
CA VAL A 149 5.22 2.84 -0.34
C VAL A 149 6.24 2.67 -1.43
N THR A 150 5.88 3.11 -2.63
CA THR A 150 6.77 3.19 -3.78
C THR A 150 6.83 4.60 -4.30
N ALA A 151 8.00 5.04 -4.72
CA ALA A 151 8.23 6.36 -5.30
C ALA A 151 9.02 6.23 -6.59
N LYS A 152 8.49 6.75 -7.70
CA LYS A 152 9.22 6.91 -8.97
C LYS A 152 9.94 8.25 -8.94
N VAL A 153 11.25 8.23 -8.89
CA VAL A 153 12.08 9.42 -8.66
C VAL A 153 13.09 9.62 -9.80
N PRO A 154 13.52 10.86 -10.08
CA PRO A 154 14.66 11.11 -10.96
C PRO A 154 15.93 10.45 -10.40
N ASP A 155 16.80 9.91 -11.28
CA ASP A 155 18.02 9.22 -10.87
C ASP A 155 18.96 10.11 -10.04
N ASP A 156 19.02 11.38 -10.35
CA ASP A 156 19.85 12.40 -9.68
C ASP A 156 19.30 12.82 -8.32
N GLU A 157 18.03 12.57 -8.03
CA GLU A 157 17.39 12.84 -6.75
C GLU A 157 17.13 11.60 -5.90
N GLU A 158 17.54 10.40 -6.35
CA GLU A 158 17.31 9.13 -5.66
C GLU A 158 17.69 9.18 -4.17
N SER A 159 18.89 9.69 -3.87
CA SER A 159 19.40 9.74 -2.50
C SER A 159 18.54 10.61 -1.57
N LYS A 160 18.01 11.73 -2.09
CA LYS A 160 17.12 12.64 -1.35
C LYS A 160 15.83 11.92 -0.94
N TYR A 161 15.15 11.31 -1.91
CA TYR A 161 13.88 10.65 -1.66
C TYR A 161 14.04 9.34 -0.88
N ALA A 162 15.16 8.61 -1.10
CA ALA A 162 15.47 7.43 -0.30
C ALA A 162 15.69 7.77 1.17
N ALA A 163 16.37 8.88 1.47
CA ALA A 163 16.57 9.34 2.85
C ALA A 163 15.22 9.65 3.54
N ILE A 164 14.30 10.33 2.86
CA ILE A 164 12.95 10.61 3.37
C ILE A 164 12.24 9.29 3.68
N MET A 165 12.21 8.36 2.73
CA MET A 165 11.49 7.09 2.89
C MET A 165 12.10 6.20 3.97
N ASN A 166 13.39 6.33 4.27
CA ASN A 166 14.08 5.53 5.30
C ASN A 166 13.75 5.96 6.73
N THR A 167 13.20 7.17 6.95
CA THR A 167 12.99 7.74 8.30
C THR A 167 12.13 6.85 9.18
N SER A 168 11.08 6.23 8.62
CA SER A 168 10.14 5.37 9.35
C SER A 168 9.99 3.98 8.72
N ALA A 169 10.83 3.66 7.73
CA ALA A 169 10.79 2.36 7.07
C ALA A 169 11.42 1.27 7.92
N PHE A 170 10.98 0.04 7.72
CA PHE A 170 11.64 -1.11 8.31
C PHE A 170 13.05 -1.32 7.76
N ASP A 171 13.96 -1.77 8.62
CA ASP A 171 15.11 -2.51 8.17
C ASP A 171 14.65 -3.88 7.64
N ILE A 172 14.63 -4.00 6.31
CA ILE A 172 14.07 -5.16 5.66
C ILE A 172 14.90 -6.43 5.90
N ALA A 173 16.21 -6.31 6.06
CA ALA A 173 17.10 -7.44 6.36
C ALA A 173 16.88 -7.96 7.78
N ALA A 174 16.75 -7.04 8.74
CA ALA A 174 16.40 -7.41 10.12
C ALA A 174 15.00 -8.07 10.16
N ARG A 175 14.06 -7.56 9.37
CA ARG A 175 12.70 -8.12 9.28
C ARG A 175 12.71 -9.52 8.67
N GLU A 176 13.45 -9.74 7.61
CA GLU A 176 13.61 -11.06 7.01
C GLU A 176 14.15 -12.07 8.03
N THR A 177 15.20 -11.70 8.75
CA THR A 177 15.79 -12.54 9.79
C THR A 177 14.75 -12.91 10.85
N ALA A 178 13.96 -11.95 11.28
CA ALA A 178 12.89 -12.17 12.25
C ALA A 178 11.79 -13.09 11.71
N TYR A 179 11.36 -12.94 10.46
CA TYR A 179 10.37 -13.84 9.86
C TYR A 179 10.89 -15.26 9.71
N ARG A 180 12.16 -15.42 9.29
CA ARG A 180 12.79 -16.74 9.18
C ARG A 180 12.92 -17.43 10.54
N SER A 181 13.18 -16.70 11.62
CA SER A 181 13.24 -17.27 12.98
C SER A 181 11.89 -17.81 13.46
N THR A 182 10.77 -17.31 12.94
CA THR A 182 9.42 -17.82 13.21
C THR A 182 8.98 -18.96 12.25
N GLY A 183 9.89 -19.44 11.39
CA GLY A 183 9.64 -20.56 10.47
C GLY A 183 9.16 -20.12 9.08
N TRP A 184 9.15 -18.84 8.76
CA TRP A 184 8.84 -18.38 7.40
C TRP A 184 9.93 -18.83 6.41
N LYS A 185 9.52 -19.44 5.30
CA LYS A 185 10.43 -20.01 4.27
C LYS A 185 10.32 -19.30 2.91
N GLY A 186 9.43 -18.34 2.79
CA GLY A 186 9.08 -17.63 1.57
C GLY A 186 7.60 -17.31 1.54
N TYR A 187 7.19 -16.48 0.60
CA TYR A 187 5.77 -16.13 0.44
C TYR A 187 4.96 -17.35 -0.03
N ASP A 188 3.89 -17.64 0.68
CA ASP A 188 2.92 -18.69 0.33
C ASP A 188 1.57 -18.04 0.02
N PRO A 189 1.14 -18.03 -1.24
CA PRO A 189 -0.15 -17.46 -1.63
C PRO A 189 -1.36 -18.24 -1.08
N ALA A 190 -1.16 -19.49 -0.65
CA ALA A 190 -2.20 -20.30 -0.02
C ALA A 190 -2.30 -20.11 1.50
N ALA A 191 -1.32 -19.42 2.10
CA ALA A 191 -1.35 -19.12 3.52
C ALA A 191 -2.54 -18.21 3.86
N PRO A 192 -3.22 -18.42 5.00
CA PRO A 192 -4.30 -17.55 5.42
C PRO A 192 -3.79 -16.13 5.69
N SER A 193 -4.60 -15.11 5.38
CA SER A 193 -4.35 -13.74 5.81
C SER A 193 -4.36 -13.64 7.34
N TYR A 194 -3.58 -12.70 7.87
CA TYR A 194 -3.62 -12.40 9.30
C TYR A 194 -4.95 -11.74 9.66
N ASP A 195 -5.49 -12.12 10.81
CA ASP A 195 -6.60 -11.43 11.46
C ASP A 195 -6.11 -10.23 12.30
N THR A 196 -7.05 -9.47 12.84
CA THR A 196 -6.76 -8.27 13.64
C THR A 196 -5.86 -8.56 14.84
N ASP A 197 -6.07 -9.70 15.54
CA ASP A 197 -5.28 -10.04 16.72
C ASP A 197 -3.86 -10.48 16.36
N GLN A 198 -3.71 -11.20 15.26
CA GLN A 198 -2.41 -11.58 14.71
C GLN A 198 -1.60 -10.35 14.26
N VAL A 199 -2.23 -9.42 13.55
CA VAL A 199 -1.60 -8.15 13.14
C VAL A 199 -1.15 -7.34 14.36
N ARG A 200 -1.99 -7.26 15.39
CA ARG A 200 -1.64 -6.55 16.63
C ARG A 200 -0.44 -7.17 17.33
N LYS A 201 -0.43 -8.49 17.48
CA LYS A 201 0.71 -9.24 18.08
C LYS A 201 1.99 -9.05 17.29
N GLU A 202 1.90 -9.10 15.95
CA GLU A 202 3.04 -8.87 15.06
C GLU A 202 3.62 -7.46 15.28
N ARG A 203 2.75 -6.45 15.34
CA ARG A 203 3.18 -5.06 15.55
C ARG A 203 3.80 -4.86 16.93
N GLU A 204 3.25 -5.49 17.98
CA GLU A 204 3.82 -5.44 19.34
C GLU A 204 5.18 -6.12 19.42
N ALA A 205 5.37 -7.26 18.75
CA ALA A 205 6.62 -8.00 18.74
C ALA A 205 7.78 -7.21 18.10
N TYR A 206 7.47 -6.26 17.22
CA TYR A 206 8.44 -5.49 16.46
C TYR A 206 8.37 -3.98 16.71
N ARG A 207 7.70 -3.53 17.76
CA ARG A 207 7.84 -2.16 18.26
C ARG A 207 9.27 -1.97 18.76
N LEU A 208 10.00 -1.15 18.04
CA LEU A 208 11.28 -0.58 18.49
C LEU A 208 11.03 0.72 19.19
#